data_9bdae1dc94cde451628e842bd84fc0a1
#
_entry.id   9bdae1dc94cde451628e842bd84fc0a1
#
_cell.length_a   1.000
_cell.length_b   1.000
_cell.length_c   1.000
_cell.angle_alpha   90.00
_cell.angle_beta   90.00
_cell.angle_gamma   90.00
#
_symmetry.space_group_name_H-M   'P 1'
#
loop_
_entity.id
_entity.type
_entity.pdbx_description
1 polymer ?
#
loop_
_entity_poly.entity_id
_entity_poly.type
_entity_poly.pdbx_seq_one_letter_code
_entity_poly.pdbx_strand_id
1 'polypeptide(L)'
;CRTSLAVSALRIMRYCLKDTERSFLNMAMEDKNSPVQPDAVEATETRGRKVGAARFFELLGRDLWPFYKASILCVLGFAPGYAAVLFSTMAASLPLCLLSGAVGGLIAAPVFCGMLDTILRALRDEPGYWWHTYRMAWKQNWRESLLPGAGAGFCLGLWAFLLYALPDLENVPISVWICMVLGIFFLLVFCLYLFAQVVLVSVSQAERLKNAALFMIGFLPRTLAAGALLCIYWGVMLAWMPYTIPVVLILGFWLPCTLALQIIYPALDKAFHLEKTITARREDESNDLMEQHGHTSF
;
A
#
# COMPACT_ATOMS: atom_id res chain seq x y z
N CYS A 1 23.55 12.86 16.22
CA CYS A 1 22.57 12.08 15.42
C CYS A 1 21.22 11.84 16.10
N ARG A 2 21.14 11.80 17.45
CA ARG A 2 19.84 11.59 18.17
C ARG A 2 18.92 12.81 18.18
N THR A 3 19.43 14.02 18.06
CA THR A 3 18.66 15.28 18.13
C THR A 3 17.90 15.61 16.82
N SER A 4 18.43 15.19 15.67
CA SER A 4 17.78 15.44 14.36
C SER A 4 16.49 14.64 14.17
N LEU A 5 16.42 13.44 14.73
CA LEU A 5 15.26 12.53 14.61
C LEU A 5 14.05 12.99 15.44
N ALA A 6 14.29 13.47 16.67
CA ALA A 6 13.25 14.04 17.53
C ALA A 6 12.65 15.32 16.91
N VAL A 7 13.48 16.13 16.26
CA VAL A 7 13.03 17.36 15.58
C VAL A 7 12.19 17.05 14.36
N SER A 8 12.52 16.01 13.58
CA SER A 8 11.70 15.60 12.42
C SER A 8 10.36 15.00 12.83
N ALA A 9 10.35 14.11 13.83
CA ALA A 9 9.11 13.54 14.37
C ALA A 9 8.20 14.60 15.00
N LEU A 10 8.77 15.54 15.77
CA LEU A 10 8.05 16.69 16.33
C LEU A 10 7.54 17.65 15.25
N ARG A 11 8.26 17.80 14.14
CA ARG A 11 7.83 18.63 13.02
C ARG A 11 6.65 18.01 12.29
N ILE A 12 6.68 16.70 12.02
CA ILE A 12 5.56 15.96 11.41
C ILE A 12 4.35 15.96 12.34
N MET A 13 4.54 15.71 13.63
CA MET A 13 3.47 15.71 14.61
C MET A 13 2.85 17.12 14.79
N ARG A 14 3.68 18.15 14.77
CA ARG A 14 3.22 19.56 14.82
C ARG A 14 2.51 19.98 13.53
N TYR A 15 2.94 19.47 12.37
CA TYR A 15 2.23 19.67 11.10
C TYR A 15 0.86 18.98 11.11
N CYS A 16 0.78 17.72 11.53
CA CYS A 16 -0.50 17.01 11.64
C CYS A 16 -1.48 17.68 12.62
N LEU A 17 -1.03 18.13 13.79
CA LEU A 17 -1.86 18.82 14.78
C LEU A 17 -2.33 20.20 14.27
N LYS A 18 -1.43 20.97 13.66
CA LYS A 18 -1.76 22.31 13.15
C LYS A 18 -2.72 22.28 11.94
N ASP A 19 -2.71 21.19 11.17
CA ASP A 19 -3.57 21.01 10.01
C ASP A 19 -4.95 20.46 10.40
N THR A 20 -5.02 19.69 11.48
CA THR A 20 -6.30 19.27 12.09
C THR A 20 -7.01 20.50 12.68
N GLU A 21 -6.31 21.38 13.41
CA GLU A 21 -6.87 22.65 13.89
C GLU A 21 -7.27 23.59 12.74
N ARG A 22 -6.46 23.70 11.68
CA ARG A 22 -6.81 24.51 10.49
C ARG A 22 -8.00 23.94 9.73
N SER A 23 -8.12 22.61 9.64
CA SER A 23 -9.27 21.98 8.99
C SER A 23 -10.55 22.22 9.77
N PHE A 24 -10.49 22.21 11.12
CA PHE A 24 -11.62 22.59 11.98
C PHE A 24 -11.92 24.09 11.92
N LEU A 25 -10.91 24.96 11.89
CA LEU A 25 -11.10 26.40 11.78
C LEU A 25 -11.59 26.82 10.39
N ASN A 26 -11.15 26.18 9.32
CA ASN A 26 -11.65 26.45 7.97
C ASN A 26 -13.09 25.95 7.78
N MET A 27 -13.49 24.86 8.40
CA MET A 27 -14.89 24.44 8.43
C MET A 27 -15.79 25.43 9.22
N ALA A 28 -15.21 26.17 10.15
CA ALA A 28 -15.93 27.15 10.98
C ALA A 28 -15.92 28.57 10.38
N MET A 29 -15.09 28.86 9.36
CA MET A 29 -14.93 30.20 8.75
C MET A 29 -15.29 30.27 7.26
N GLU A 30 -15.95 29.27 6.69
CA GLU A 30 -16.41 29.28 5.29
C GLU A 30 -17.73 30.04 5.11
N ASP A 31 -17.86 31.21 5.78
CA ASP A 31 -18.83 32.24 5.44
C ASP A 31 -18.16 33.61 5.44
N LYS A 32 -18.08 34.17 4.25
CA LYS A 32 -17.76 35.55 3.83
C LYS A 32 -16.40 35.86 3.19
N ASN A 33 -16.54 36.16 1.89
CA ASN A 33 -15.70 37.03 1.04
C ASN A 33 -14.37 36.50 0.53
N SER A 34 -14.40 36.15 -0.78
CA SER A 34 -13.22 36.00 -1.64
C SER A 34 -12.48 37.33 -1.91
N PRO A 35 -11.15 37.24 -2.07
CA PRO A 35 -10.57 37.54 -3.37
C PRO A 35 -9.59 36.46 -3.85
N VAL A 36 -9.46 36.45 -5.18
CA VAL A 36 -8.67 35.56 -6.03
C VAL A 36 -7.23 35.39 -5.50
N GLN A 37 -6.81 34.13 -5.29
CA GLN A 37 -5.45 33.74 -4.90
C GLN A 37 -4.82 32.76 -5.90
N PRO A 38 -3.49 32.75 -6.04
CA PRO A 38 -2.73 31.99 -7.07
C PRO A 38 -2.80 30.47 -6.95
N ASP A 39 -3.53 29.92 -6.01
CA ASP A 39 -3.80 28.48 -5.85
C ASP A 39 -4.79 27.93 -6.90
N ALA A 40 -5.26 28.78 -7.82
CA ALA A 40 -6.25 28.43 -8.84
C ALA A 40 -5.71 27.47 -9.92
N VAL A 41 -4.39 27.40 -10.12
CA VAL A 41 -3.78 26.50 -11.11
C VAL A 41 -3.73 25.08 -10.58
N GLU A 42 -3.38 24.90 -9.31
CA GLU A 42 -3.37 23.60 -8.64
C GLU A 42 -4.79 22.97 -8.50
N ALA A 43 -5.81 23.84 -8.37
CA ALA A 43 -7.21 23.43 -8.30
C ALA A 43 -7.81 23.04 -9.66
N THR A 44 -7.17 23.38 -10.77
CA THR A 44 -7.74 23.15 -12.11
C THR A 44 -7.41 21.76 -12.63
N GLU A 45 -6.25 21.18 -12.31
CA GLU A 45 -5.90 19.80 -12.68
C GLU A 45 -6.61 18.74 -11.82
N THR A 46 -6.84 19.03 -10.54
CA THR A 46 -7.60 18.15 -9.65
C THR A 46 -9.12 18.21 -9.88
N ARG A 47 -9.63 19.25 -10.54
CA ARG A 47 -11.06 19.42 -10.82
C ARG A 47 -11.64 18.38 -11.78
N GLY A 48 -10.82 17.63 -12.53
CA GLY A 48 -11.27 16.57 -13.43
C GLY A 48 -11.28 15.18 -12.78
N ARG A 49 -10.55 14.95 -11.68
CA ARG A 49 -10.43 13.64 -11.04
C ARG A 49 -11.63 13.35 -10.14
N LYS A 50 -12.32 12.24 -10.42
CA LYS A 50 -13.37 11.74 -9.52
C LYS A 50 -12.77 11.33 -8.18
N VAL A 51 -13.55 11.42 -7.11
CA VAL A 51 -13.11 11.10 -5.73
C VAL A 51 -13.94 9.94 -5.18
N GLY A 52 -13.35 9.16 -4.27
CA GLY A 52 -14.05 8.09 -3.56
C GLY A 52 -14.50 6.93 -4.48
N ALA A 53 -15.71 6.42 -4.28
CA ALA A 53 -16.23 5.27 -5.03
C ALA A 53 -16.28 5.52 -6.55
N ALA A 54 -16.59 6.74 -6.98
CA ALA A 54 -16.64 7.08 -8.41
C ALA A 54 -15.24 6.93 -9.06
N ARG A 55 -14.17 7.24 -8.33
CA ARG A 55 -12.80 7.01 -8.80
C ARG A 55 -12.48 5.53 -8.93
N PHE A 56 -12.91 4.72 -7.97
CA PHE A 56 -12.73 3.26 -8.04
C PHE A 56 -13.37 2.66 -9.29
N PHE A 57 -14.62 3.02 -9.59
CA PHE A 57 -15.31 2.51 -10.79
C PHE A 57 -14.67 3.00 -12.09
N GLU A 58 -14.14 4.22 -12.12
CA GLU A 58 -13.39 4.75 -13.25
C GLU A 58 -12.11 3.93 -13.49
N LEU A 59 -11.31 3.68 -12.44
CA LEU A 59 -10.11 2.85 -12.51
C LEU A 59 -10.44 1.42 -12.94
N LEU A 60 -11.55 0.87 -12.41
CA LEU A 60 -12.02 -0.46 -12.77
C LEU A 60 -12.36 -0.55 -14.27
N GLY A 61 -13.07 0.44 -14.80
CA GLY A 61 -13.41 0.47 -16.23
C GLY A 61 -12.20 0.63 -17.16
N ARG A 62 -11.16 1.34 -16.71
CA ARG A 62 -9.97 1.64 -17.51
C ARG A 62 -8.86 0.60 -17.34
N ASP A 63 -8.56 0.20 -16.11
CA ASP A 63 -7.33 -0.54 -15.76
C ASP A 63 -7.60 -1.96 -15.22
N LEU A 64 -8.82 -2.49 -15.36
CA LEU A 64 -9.17 -3.83 -14.87
C LEU A 64 -8.23 -4.91 -15.39
N TRP A 65 -7.90 -4.87 -16.68
CA TRP A 65 -7.06 -5.89 -17.30
C TRP A 65 -5.60 -5.88 -16.81
N PRO A 66 -4.92 -4.72 -16.68
CA PRO A 66 -3.65 -4.60 -15.96
C PRO A 66 -3.69 -5.14 -14.52
N PHE A 67 -4.72 -4.78 -13.75
CA PHE A 67 -4.89 -5.22 -12.37
C PHE A 67 -5.03 -6.74 -12.25
N TYR A 68 -5.87 -7.33 -13.11
CA TYR A 68 -6.07 -8.76 -13.15
C TYR A 68 -4.78 -9.53 -13.46
N LYS A 69 -4.03 -9.12 -14.49
CA LYS A 69 -2.75 -9.73 -14.84
C LYS A 69 -1.73 -9.63 -13.71
N ALA A 70 -1.62 -8.46 -13.07
CA ALA A 70 -0.71 -8.25 -11.94
C ALA A 70 -1.12 -9.11 -10.73
N SER A 71 -2.42 -9.28 -10.49
CA SER A 71 -2.95 -10.13 -9.42
C SER A 71 -2.65 -11.60 -9.65
N ILE A 72 -2.81 -12.12 -10.87
CA ILE A 72 -2.44 -13.51 -11.20
C ILE A 72 -0.97 -13.77 -10.91
N LEU A 73 -0.08 -12.87 -11.35
CA LEU A 73 1.34 -13.00 -11.05
C LEU A 73 1.59 -12.98 -9.54
N CYS A 74 0.85 -12.15 -8.81
CA CYS A 74 0.93 -12.08 -7.35
C CYS A 74 0.49 -13.40 -6.71
N VAL A 75 -0.64 -13.98 -7.12
CA VAL A 75 -1.11 -15.29 -6.66
C VAL A 75 -0.05 -16.37 -6.93
N LEU A 76 0.54 -16.39 -8.12
CA LEU A 76 1.61 -17.34 -8.46
C LEU A 76 2.86 -17.14 -7.59
N GLY A 77 3.21 -15.89 -7.26
CA GLY A 77 4.33 -15.56 -6.39
C GLY A 77 4.09 -15.98 -4.93
N PHE A 78 2.86 -15.87 -4.44
CA PHE A 78 2.50 -16.30 -3.08
C PHE A 78 2.25 -17.80 -2.94
N ALA A 79 1.87 -18.49 -4.03
CA ALA A 79 1.48 -19.91 -4.00
C ALA A 79 2.54 -20.85 -3.38
N PRO A 80 3.85 -20.78 -3.72
CA PRO A 80 4.86 -21.66 -3.13
C PRO A 80 5.06 -21.40 -1.64
N GLY A 81 5.04 -20.12 -1.22
CA GLY A 81 5.12 -19.75 0.20
C GLY A 81 3.92 -20.25 0.99
N TYR A 82 2.72 -20.08 0.45
CA TYR A 82 1.49 -20.55 1.05
C TYR A 82 1.49 -22.10 1.21
N ALA A 83 1.87 -22.83 0.15
CA ALA A 83 1.98 -24.28 0.21
C ALA A 83 3.00 -24.76 1.25
N ALA A 84 4.17 -24.09 1.32
CA ALA A 84 5.20 -24.41 2.31
C ALA A 84 4.74 -24.14 3.75
N VAL A 85 4.02 -23.04 4.00
CA VAL A 85 3.44 -22.73 5.32
C VAL A 85 2.37 -23.77 5.69
N LEU A 86 1.46 -24.12 4.77
CA LEU A 86 0.47 -25.17 5.02
C LEU A 86 1.12 -26.50 5.40
N PHE A 87 2.14 -26.94 4.65
CA PHE A 87 2.88 -28.16 4.97
C PHE A 87 3.51 -28.07 6.36
N SER A 88 4.10 -26.92 6.68
CA SER A 88 4.76 -26.69 7.98
C SER A 88 3.77 -26.68 9.15
N THR A 89 2.56 -26.15 8.95
CA THR A 89 1.49 -26.20 9.97
C THR A 89 1.00 -27.62 10.19
N MET A 90 0.80 -28.40 9.11
CA MET A 90 0.44 -29.83 9.24
C MET A 90 1.51 -30.64 9.95
N ALA A 91 2.79 -30.27 9.80
CA ALA A 91 3.89 -30.87 10.56
C ALA A 91 3.99 -30.38 12.02
N ALA A 92 3.09 -29.48 12.45
CA ALA A 92 3.06 -28.88 13.78
C ALA A 92 4.40 -28.26 14.23
N SER A 93 5.21 -27.77 13.31
CA SER A 93 6.57 -27.27 13.56
C SER A 93 6.65 -25.75 13.43
N LEU A 94 6.71 -25.05 14.58
CA LEU A 94 6.87 -23.59 14.61
C LEU A 94 8.12 -23.11 13.84
N PRO A 95 9.34 -23.67 14.04
CA PRO A 95 10.51 -23.20 13.31
C PRO A 95 10.35 -23.33 11.79
N LEU A 96 9.70 -24.40 11.34
CA LEU A 96 9.45 -24.64 9.93
C LEU A 96 8.43 -23.65 9.37
N CYS A 97 7.38 -23.30 10.12
CA CYS A 97 6.41 -22.26 9.74
C CYS A 97 7.07 -20.87 9.61
N LEU A 98 7.94 -20.51 10.53
CA LEU A 98 8.65 -19.24 10.50
C LEU A 98 9.60 -19.16 9.29
N LEU A 99 10.34 -20.24 9.04
CA LEU A 99 11.27 -20.31 7.90
C LEU A 99 10.53 -20.30 6.57
N SER A 100 9.49 -21.13 6.42
CA SER A 100 8.69 -21.21 5.20
C SER A 100 7.95 -19.90 4.92
N GLY A 101 7.44 -19.24 5.96
CA GLY A 101 6.85 -17.91 5.86
C GLY A 101 7.87 -16.88 5.38
N ALA A 102 9.05 -16.84 5.99
CA ALA A 102 10.11 -15.90 5.61
C ALA A 102 10.58 -16.12 4.16
N VAL A 103 10.83 -17.37 3.76
CA VAL A 103 11.23 -17.72 2.38
C VAL A 103 10.10 -17.41 1.38
N GLY A 104 8.86 -17.75 1.73
CA GLY A 104 7.68 -17.41 0.92
C GLY A 104 7.53 -15.90 0.72
N GLY A 105 7.76 -15.12 1.78
CA GLY A 105 7.75 -13.66 1.72
C GLY A 105 8.86 -13.09 0.84
N LEU A 106 10.07 -13.67 0.86
CA LEU A 106 11.16 -13.28 -0.04
C LEU A 106 10.78 -13.45 -1.52
N ILE A 107 10.11 -14.56 -1.87
CA ILE A 107 9.69 -14.85 -3.25
C ILE A 107 8.54 -13.95 -3.69
N ALA A 108 7.56 -13.74 -2.80
CA ALA A 108 6.34 -13.01 -3.10
C ALA A 108 6.54 -11.48 -3.15
N ALA A 109 7.46 -10.93 -2.36
CA ALA A 109 7.62 -9.49 -2.19
C ALA A 109 7.90 -8.71 -3.49
N PRO A 110 8.83 -9.12 -4.37
CA PRO A 110 9.08 -8.40 -5.61
C PRO A 110 7.86 -8.38 -6.56
N VAL A 111 7.13 -9.50 -6.59
CA VAL A 111 5.91 -9.64 -7.41
C VAL A 111 4.79 -8.75 -6.86
N PHE A 112 4.67 -8.69 -5.54
CA PHE A 112 3.74 -7.81 -4.85
C PHE A 112 4.05 -6.33 -5.10
N CYS A 113 5.33 -5.93 -5.07
CA CYS A 113 5.75 -4.58 -5.45
C CYS A 113 5.36 -4.23 -6.89
N GLY A 114 5.52 -5.16 -7.84
CA GLY A 114 5.07 -4.95 -9.22
C GLY A 114 3.55 -4.72 -9.33
N MET A 115 2.75 -5.44 -8.54
CA MET A 115 1.31 -5.22 -8.48
C MET A 115 0.97 -3.86 -7.87
N LEU A 116 1.62 -3.49 -6.75
CA LEU A 116 1.41 -2.19 -6.12
C LEU A 116 1.80 -1.03 -7.03
N ASP A 117 2.91 -1.15 -7.79
CA ASP A 117 3.29 -0.15 -8.79
C ASP A 117 2.23 0.00 -9.88
N THR A 118 1.67 -1.10 -10.37
CA THR A 118 0.56 -1.07 -11.34
C THR A 118 -0.64 -0.29 -10.81
N ILE A 119 -1.05 -0.54 -9.56
CA ILE A 119 -2.17 0.14 -8.92
C ILE A 119 -1.85 1.63 -8.68
N LEU A 120 -0.66 1.92 -8.17
CA LEU A 120 -0.24 3.29 -7.87
C LEU A 120 -0.10 4.15 -9.13
N ARG A 121 0.39 3.58 -10.24
CA ARG A 121 0.41 4.27 -11.55
C ARG A 121 -0.99 4.56 -12.06
N ALA A 122 -1.91 3.61 -11.92
CA ALA A 122 -3.31 3.85 -12.28
C ALA A 122 -3.96 4.97 -11.44
N LEU A 123 -3.67 5.02 -10.12
CA LEU A 123 -4.12 6.10 -9.24
C LEU A 123 -3.58 7.47 -9.64
N ARG A 124 -2.36 7.52 -10.20
CA ARG A 124 -1.69 8.74 -10.65
C ARG A 124 -1.95 9.10 -12.12
N ASP A 125 -2.73 8.28 -12.82
CA ASP A 125 -2.98 8.41 -14.27
C ASP A 125 -1.69 8.42 -15.11
N GLU A 126 -0.68 7.66 -14.68
CA GLU A 126 0.58 7.54 -15.42
C GLU A 126 0.42 6.60 -16.63
N PRO A 127 0.68 7.09 -17.86
CA PRO A 127 0.62 6.25 -19.06
C PRO A 127 1.77 5.25 -19.08
N GLY A 128 1.56 4.12 -19.75
CA GLY A 128 2.63 3.14 -19.95
C GLY A 128 2.13 1.78 -20.43
N TYR A 129 2.99 1.08 -21.16
CA TYR A 129 2.71 -0.31 -21.53
C TYR A 129 2.90 -1.20 -20.31
N TRP A 130 1.81 -1.78 -19.81
CA TRP A 130 1.72 -2.50 -18.55
C TRP A 130 2.88 -3.49 -18.32
N TRP A 131 3.20 -4.37 -19.28
CA TRP A 131 4.23 -5.39 -19.09
C TRP A 131 5.64 -4.79 -18.91
N HIS A 132 5.92 -3.73 -19.64
CA HIS A 132 7.19 -3.03 -19.53
C HIS A 132 7.35 -2.36 -18.16
N THR A 133 6.34 -1.61 -17.74
CA THR A 133 6.33 -0.90 -16.44
C THR A 133 6.37 -1.88 -15.26
N TYR A 134 5.57 -2.96 -15.31
CA TYR A 134 5.57 -4.02 -14.30
C TYR A 134 6.95 -4.67 -14.16
N ARG A 135 7.57 -5.05 -15.27
CA ARG A 135 8.90 -5.67 -15.29
C ARG A 135 9.99 -4.72 -14.77
N MET A 136 9.90 -3.42 -15.11
CA MET A 136 10.80 -2.40 -14.57
C MET A 136 10.65 -2.26 -13.06
N ALA A 137 9.44 -2.09 -12.57
CA ALA A 137 9.14 -1.98 -11.15
C ALA A 137 9.65 -3.21 -10.37
N TRP A 138 9.40 -4.41 -10.89
CA TRP A 138 9.91 -5.65 -10.31
C TRP A 138 11.44 -5.67 -10.24
N LYS A 139 12.14 -5.30 -11.32
CA LYS A 139 13.61 -5.27 -11.37
C LYS A 139 14.22 -4.17 -10.48
N GLN A 140 13.59 -3.03 -10.37
CA GLN A 140 14.09 -1.92 -9.55
C GLN A 140 13.92 -2.20 -8.07
N ASN A 141 12.79 -2.79 -7.68
CA ASN A 141 12.41 -2.93 -6.28
C ASN A 141 12.77 -4.31 -5.67
N TRP A 142 13.30 -5.27 -6.47
CA TRP A 142 13.47 -6.64 -5.98
C TRP A 142 14.37 -6.74 -4.75
N ARG A 143 15.53 -6.05 -4.72
CA ARG A 143 16.45 -6.06 -3.58
C ARG A 143 15.85 -5.38 -2.35
N GLU A 144 15.18 -4.27 -2.57
CA GLU A 144 14.62 -3.46 -1.50
C GLU A 144 13.36 -4.06 -0.88
N SER A 145 12.65 -4.92 -1.63
CA SER A 145 11.47 -5.64 -1.16
C SER A 145 11.80 -6.92 -0.38
N LEU A 146 13.01 -7.50 -0.52
CA LEU A 146 13.36 -8.77 0.10
C LEU A 146 13.27 -8.74 1.62
N LEU A 147 13.88 -7.76 2.26
CA LEU A 147 13.89 -7.65 3.72
C LEU A 147 12.49 -7.41 4.30
N PRO A 148 11.71 -6.44 3.80
CA PRO A 148 10.30 -6.29 4.18
C PRO A 148 9.48 -7.56 3.92
N GLY A 149 9.72 -8.24 2.80
CA GLY A 149 9.04 -9.47 2.44
C GLY A 149 9.32 -10.62 3.39
N ALA A 150 10.59 -10.83 3.73
CA ALA A 150 10.99 -11.85 4.70
C ALA A 150 10.36 -11.57 6.08
N GLY A 151 10.39 -10.31 6.54
CA GLY A 151 9.79 -9.91 7.81
C GLY A 151 8.27 -10.11 7.84
N ALA A 152 7.57 -9.67 6.80
CA ALA A 152 6.12 -9.87 6.66
C ALA A 152 5.77 -11.35 6.60
N GLY A 153 6.50 -12.13 5.79
CA GLY A 153 6.30 -13.57 5.67
C GLY A 153 6.57 -14.32 6.98
N PHE A 154 7.62 -13.93 7.73
CA PHE A 154 7.90 -14.48 9.06
C PHE A 154 6.74 -14.25 10.02
N CYS A 155 6.21 -13.03 10.09
CA CYS A 155 5.05 -12.69 10.93
C CYS A 155 3.79 -13.44 10.50
N LEU A 156 3.54 -13.59 9.18
CA LEU A 156 2.43 -14.36 8.65
C LEU A 156 2.57 -15.86 8.95
N GLY A 157 3.79 -16.41 8.88
CA GLY A 157 4.08 -17.80 9.27
C GLY A 157 3.82 -18.04 10.75
N LEU A 158 4.23 -17.12 11.63
CA LEU A 158 3.89 -17.17 13.05
C LEU A 158 2.37 -17.13 13.28
N TRP A 159 1.69 -16.21 12.61
CA TRP A 159 0.23 -16.06 12.73
C TRP A 159 -0.51 -17.32 12.24
N ALA A 160 -0.08 -17.90 11.11
CA ALA A 160 -0.65 -19.14 10.59
C ALA A 160 -0.45 -20.31 11.57
N PHE A 161 0.73 -20.42 12.17
CA PHE A 161 0.99 -21.45 13.20
C PHE A 161 0.11 -21.26 14.43
N LEU A 162 -0.05 -20.02 14.91
CA LEU A 162 -0.91 -19.73 16.06
C LEU A 162 -2.38 -20.06 15.76
N LEU A 163 -2.89 -19.73 14.57
CA LEU A 163 -4.24 -20.11 14.15
C LEU A 163 -4.47 -21.62 14.16
N TYR A 164 -3.44 -22.40 13.82
CA TYR A 164 -3.49 -23.86 13.82
C TYR A 164 -3.40 -24.42 15.25
N ALA A 165 -2.49 -23.92 16.07
CA ALA A 165 -2.18 -24.49 17.38
C ALA A 165 -3.14 -24.05 18.51
N LEU A 166 -3.70 -22.84 18.44
CA LEU A 166 -4.55 -22.31 19.52
C LEU A 166 -5.87 -23.08 19.74
N PRO A 167 -6.57 -23.55 18.70
CA PRO A 167 -7.82 -24.31 18.90
C PRO A 167 -7.66 -25.63 19.68
N ASP A 168 -6.45 -26.21 19.65
CA ASP A 168 -6.15 -27.46 20.34
C ASP A 168 -5.81 -27.26 21.84
N LEU A 169 -5.65 -26.00 22.27
CA LEU A 169 -5.37 -25.67 23.66
C LEU A 169 -6.66 -25.52 24.46
N GLU A 170 -6.74 -26.19 25.60
CA GLU A 170 -7.86 -26.03 26.54
C GLU A 170 -7.84 -24.61 27.18
N ASN A 171 -9.00 -23.98 27.25
CA ASN A 171 -9.21 -22.72 28.00
C ASN A 171 -8.39 -21.50 27.47
N VAL A 172 -8.25 -21.35 26.14
CA VAL A 172 -7.64 -20.14 25.57
C VAL A 172 -8.50 -18.91 25.89
N PRO A 173 -7.99 -17.91 26.61
CA PRO A 173 -8.77 -16.72 26.95
C PRO A 173 -9.08 -15.89 25.71
N ILE A 174 -10.26 -15.29 25.68
CA ILE A 174 -10.74 -14.43 24.57
C ILE A 174 -9.76 -13.30 24.22
N SER A 175 -8.99 -12.82 25.20
CA SER A 175 -7.96 -11.80 25.00
C SER A 175 -6.89 -12.22 24.00
N VAL A 176 -6.52 -13.50 23.92
CA VAL A 176 -5.54 -14.01 22.95
C VAL A 176 -6.09 -13.90 21.53
N TRP A 177 -7.36 -14.26 21.32
CA TRP A 177 -8.01 -14.12 20.01
C TRP A 177 -8.12 -12.64 19.58
N ILE A 178 -8.45 -11.76 20.52
CA ILE A 178 -8.48 -10.30 20.26
C ILE A 178 -7.08 -9.81 19.87
N CYS A 179 -6.02 -10.22 20.58
CA CYS A 179 -4.65 -9.86 20.25
C CYS A 179 -4.22 -10.38 18.86
N MET A 180 -4.66 -11.58 18.49
CA MET A 180 -4.39 -12.13 17.15
C MET A 180 -5.05 -11.33 16.04
N VAL A 181 -6.33 -10.97 16.21
CA VAL A 181 -7.06 -10.15 15.23
C VAL A 181 -6.44 -8.75 15.12
N LEU A 182 -6.09 -8.13 16.24
CA LEU A 182 -5.41 -6.83 16.24
C LEU A 182 -4.00 -6.94 15.64
N GLY A 183 -3.27 -8.00 15.92
CA GLY A 183 -1.93 -8.24 15.36
C GLY A 183 -1.94 -8.33 13.84
N ILE A 184 -2.84 -9.14 13.26
CA ILE A 184 -2.96 -9.24 11.80
C ILE A 184 -3.48 -7.95 11.18
N PHE A 185 -4.40 -7.25 11.84
CA PHE A 185 -4.91 -5.95 11.40
C PHE A 185 -3.77 -4.94 11.23
N PHE A 186 -2.96 -4.76 12.26
CA PHE A 186 -1.83 -3.81 12.21
C PHE A 186 -0.74 -4.29 11.25
N LEU A 187 -0.48 -5.59 11.17
CA LEU A 187 0.50 -6.15 10.24
C LEU A 187 0.12 -5.87 8.77
N LEU A 188 -1.13 -6.11 8.38
CA LEU A 188 -1.59 -5.89 7.00
C LEU A 188 -1.45 -4.42 6.58
N VAL A 189 -1.89 -3.49 7.45
CA VAL A 189 -1.77 -2.06 7.13
C VAL A 189 -0.33 -1.58 7.15
N PHE A 190 0.46 -2.06 8.10
CA PHE A 190 1.89 -1.77 8.17
C PHE A 190 2.62 -2.22 6.89
N CYS A 191 2.36 -3.45 6.45
CA CYS A 191 2.89 -3.97 5.20
C CYS A 191 2.44 -3.12 4.00
N LEU A 192 1.17 -2.71 3.95
CA LEU A 192 0.68 -1.87 2.87
C LEU A 192 1.43 -0.53 2.78
N TYR A 193 1.62 0.18 3.91
CA TYR A 193 2.42 1.40 3.95
C TYR A 193 3.88 1.15 3.60
N LEU A 194 4.45 0.07 4.11
CA LEU A 194 5.86 -0.27 3.90
C LEU A 194 6.15 -0.57 2.42
N PHE A 195 5.34 -1.44 1.80
CA PHE A 195 5.52 -1.81 0.39
C PHE A 195 5.16 -0.66 -0.57
N ALA A 196 4.16 0.18 -0.23
CA ALA A 196 3.89 1.38 -1.00
C ALA A 196 5.10 2.32 -1.02
N GLN A 197 5.83 2.48 0.10
CA GLN A 197 7.05 3.27 0.15
C GLN A 197 8.21 2.63 -0.63
N VAL A 198 8.32 1.29 -0.66
CA VAL A 198 9.33 0.61 -1.49
C VAL A 198 9.16 0.97 -2.97
N VAL A 199 7.91 1.10 -3.41
CA VAL A 199 7.58 1.42 -4.81
C VAL A 199 7.71 2.92 -5.12
N LEU A 200 7.34 3.78 -4.17
CA LEU A 200 7.21 5.22 -4.40
C LEU A 200 8.49 6.01 -4.15
N VAL A 201 9.31 5.58 -3.18
CA VAL A 201 10.40 6.42 -2.65
C VAL A 201 11.67 5.60 -2.42
N SER A 202 12.79 6.11 -2.90
CA SER A 202 14.12 5.53 -2.65
C SER A 202 14.70 6.07 -1.32
N VAL A 203 14.32 5.45 -0.20
CA VAL A 203 14.84 5.76 1.14
C VAL A 203 15.41 4.50 1.79
N SER A 204 16.19 4.66 2.85
CA SER A 204 16.77 3.52 3.57
C SER A 204 15.70 2.63 4.22
N GLN A 205 15.99 1.34 4.41
CA GLN A 205 15.04 0.38 5.03
C GLN A 205 14.59 0.83 6.44
N ALA A 206 15.53 1.38 7.23
CA ALA A 206 15.22 1.86 8.56
C ALA A 206 14.26 3.08 8.55
N GLU A 207 14.42 3.97 7.57
CA GLU A 207 13.52 5.11 7.37
C GLU A 207 12.13 4.66 6.90
N ARG A 208 12.04 3.70 5.99
CA ARG A 208 10.76 3.11 5.56
C ARG A 208 9.98 2.52 6.72
N LEU A 209 10.65 1.76 7.58
CA LEU A 209 10.03 1.16 8.76
C LEU A 209 9.48 2.23 9.71
N LYS A 210 10.28 3.26 9.99
CA LYS A 210 9.88 4.38 10.83
C LYS A 210 8.72 5.17 10.21
N ASN A 211 8.82 5.47 8.92
CA ASN A 211 7.78 6.20 8.21
C ASN A 211 6.46 5.40 8.15
N ALA A 212 6.51 4.08 7.92
CA ALA A 212 5.32 3.23 7.94
C ALA A 212 4.64 3.27 9.31
N ALA A 213 5.40 3.18 10.42
CA ALA A 213 4.86 3.30 11.76
C ALA A 213 4.29 4.70 12.04
N LEU A 214 4.97 5.76 11.60
CA LEU A 214 4.50 7.14 11.75
C LEU A 214 3.22 7.39 10.95
N PHE A 215 3.09 6.85 9.74
CA PHE A 215 1.87 6.96 8.94
C PHE A 215 0.70 6.24 9.57
N MET A 216 0.93 5.06 10.14
CA MET A 216 -0.11 4.33 10.87
C MET A 216 -0.72 5.16 11.99
N ILE A 217 0.13 5.87 12.75
CA ILE A 217 -0.32 6.70 13.90
C ILE A 217 -0.83 8.05 13.42
N GLY A 218 -0.09 8.71 12.50
CA GLY A 218 -0.39 10.06 12.03
C GLY A 218 -1.68 10.17 11.21
N PHE A 219 -2.05 9.09 10.48
CA PHE A 219 -3.27 9.03 9.68
C PHE A 219 -4.23 7.95 10.16
N LEU A 220 -4.41 7.87 11.48
CA LEU A 220 -5.17 6.83 12.15
C LEU A 220 -6.55 6.53 11.54
N PRO A 221 -7.42 7.50 11.17
CA PRO A 221 -8.71 7.20 10.56
C PRO A 221 -8.61 6.43 9.24
N ARG A 222 -7.64 6.80 8.39
CA ARG A 222 -7.39 6.11 7.11
C ARG A 222 -6.79 4.73 7.32
N THR A 223 -5.88 4.61 8.29
CA THR A 223 -5.29 3.35 8.73
C THR A 223 -6.35 2.38 9.21
N LEU A 224 -7.30 2.84 10.05
CA LEU A 224 -8.41 2.03 10.54
C LEU A 224 -9.35 1.60 9.41
N ALA A 225 -9.68 2.50 8.49
CA ALA A 225 -10.54 2.18 7.34
C ALA A 225 -9.88 1.17 6.39
N ALA A 226 -8.61 1.36 6.03
CA ALA A 226 -7.88 0.43 5.18
C ALA A 226 -7.68 -0.93 5.83
N GLY A 227 -7.35 -0.95 7.14
CA GLY A 227 -7.18 -2.18 7.91
C GLY A 227 -8.47 -2.96 8.07
N ALA A 228 -9.58 -2.30 8.39
CA ALA A 228 -10.89 -2.93 8.47
C ALA A 228 -11.29 -3.56 7.13
N LEU A 229 -11.09 -2.84 6.02
CA LEU A 229 -11.35 -3.35 4.68
C LEU A 229 -10.53 -4.61 4.37
N LEU A 230 -9.23 -4.58 4.63
CA LEU A 230 -8.34 -5.73 4.41
C LEU A 230 -8.71 -6.91 5.29
N CYS A 231 -8.99 -6.69 6.58
CA CYS A 231 -9.36 -7.76 7.51
C CYS A 231 -10.71 -8.38 7.17
N ILE A 232 -11.71 -7.56 6.80
CA ILE A 232 -13.02 -8.07 6.38
C ILE A 232 -12.86 -8.90 5.11
N TYR A 233 -12.15 -8.39 4.10
CA TYR A 233 -11.96 -9.11 2.85
C TYR A 233 -11.27 -10.46 3.07
N TRP A 234 -10.10 -10.45 3.69
CA TRP A 234 -9.34 -11.68 3.93
C TRP A 234 -10.01 -12.61 4.95
N GLY A 235 -10.69 -12.05 5.95
CA GLY A 235 -11.48 -12.81 6.92
C GLY A 235 -12.61 -13.59 6.25
N VAL A 236 -13.37 -12.96 5.35
CA VAL A 236 -14.43 -13.62 4.57
C VAL A 236 -13.82 -14.69 3.65
N MET A 237 -12.69 -14.38 2.98
CA MET A 237 -12.01 -15.35 2.10
C MET A 237 -11.53 -16.58 2.86
N LEU A 238 -11.00 -16.42 4.06
CA LEU A 238 -10.53 -17.52 4.91
C LEU A 238 -11.69 -18.32 5.52
N ALA A 239 -12.74 -17.63 6.00
CA ALA A 239 -13.87 -18.28 6.66
C ALA A 239 -14.65 -19.25 5.73
N TRP A 240 -14.67 -18.93 4.42
CA TRP A 240 -15.40 -19.74 3.45
C TRP A 240 -14.50 -20.54 2.50
N MET A 241 -13.26 -20.78 2.91
CA MET A 241 -12.38 -21.69 2.18
C MET A 241 -12.93 -23.14 2.26
N PRO A 242 -12.95 -23.94 1.16
CA PRO A 242 -12.32 -23.75 -0.16
C PRO A 242 -13.17 -23.04 -1.23
N TYR A 243 -14.42 -22.69 -0.95
CA TYR A 243 -15.36 -22.12 -1.95
C TYR A 243 -14.88 -20.77 -2.52
N THR A 244 -14.06 -20.04 -1.76
CA THR A 244 -13.51 -18.73 -2.14
C THR A 244 -12.29 -18.82 -3.04
N ILE A 245 -11.69 -20.00 -3.26
CA ILE A 245 -10.51 -20.15 -4.13
C ILE A 245 -10.71 -19.55 -5.53
N PRO A 246 -11.83 -19.81 -6.26
CA PRO A 246 -12.07 -19.17 -7.55
C PRO A 246 -12.19 -17.64 -7.44
N VAL A 247 -12.77 -17.14 -6.35
CA VAL A 247 -12.91 -15.71 -6.10
C VAL A 247 -11.54 -15.07 -5.88
N VAL A 248 -10.65 -15.72 -5.13
CA VAL A 248 -9.27 -15.28 -4.93
C VAL A 248 -8.48 -15.28 -6.24
N LEU A 249 -8.75 -16.17 -7.18
CA LEU A 249 -8.11 -16.17 -8.50
C LEU A 249 -8.59 -14.98 -9.36
N ILE A 250 -9.83 -14.58 -9.25
CA ILE A 250 -10.43 -13.51 -10.07
C ILE A 250 -10.21 -12.13 -9.42
N LEU A 251 -10.63 -11.97 -8.18
CA LEU A 251 -10.55 -10.72 -7.43
C LEU A 251 -9.26 -10.57 -6.62
N GLY A 252 -8.65 -11.67 -6.22
CA GLY A 252 -7.35 -11.88 -5.62
C GLY A 252 -6.82 -10.75 -4.75
N PHE A 253 -5.60 -10.37 -5.03
CA PHE A 253 -4.90 -9.31 -4.31
C PHE A 253 -5.21 -7.91 -4.82
N TRP A 254 -5.58 -7.76 -6.12
CA TRP A 254 -5.76 -6.43 -6.70
C TRP A 254 -6.91 -5.65 -6.09
N LEU A 255 -8.06 -6.30 -5.86
CA LEU A 255 -9.26 -5.62 -5.37
C LEU A 255 -9.06 -5.00 -3.97
N PRO A 256 -8.68 -5.77 -2.92
CA PRO A 256 -8.47 -5.21 -1.60
C PRO A 256 -7.32 -4.22 -1.57
N CYS A 257 -6.24 -4.48 -2.33
CA CYS A 257 -5.10 -3.56 -2.39
C CYS A 257 -5.44 -2.24 -3.08
N THR A 258 -6.24 -2.26 -4.18
CA THR A 258 -6.66 -1.02 -4.85
C THR A 258 -7.52 -0.16 -3.95
N LEU A 259 -8.51 -0.75 -3.26
CA LEU A 259 -9.37 -0.03 -2.34
C LEU A 259 -8.58 0.52 -1.13
N ALA A 260 -7.71 -0.29 -0.54
CA ALA A 260 -6.90 0.13 0.59
C ALA A 260 -5.88 1.21 0.20
N LEU A 261 -5.21 1.07 -0.95
CA LEU A 261 -4.30 2.10 -1.48
C LEU A 261 -5.03 3.40 -1.78
N GLN A 262 -6.23 3.35 -2.35
CA GLN A 262 -7.04 4.55 -2.58
C GLN A 262 -7.35 5.32 -1.29
N ILE A 263 -7.57 4.61 -0.18
CA ILE A 263 -7.80 5.21 1.13
C ILE A 263 -6.53 5.87 1.68
N ILE A 264 -5.37 5.20 1.56
CA ILE A 264 -4.11 5.70 2.16
C ILE A 264 -3.32 6.61 1.22
N TYR A 265 -3.56 6.61 -0.09
CA TYR A 265 -2.81 7.39 -1.08
C TYR A 265 -2.75 8.89 -0.75
N PRO A 266 -3.84 9.57 -0.35
CA PRO A 266 -3.76 10.98 0.02
C PRO A 266 -2.89 11.26 1.25
N ALA A 267 -2.66 10.25 2.11
CA ALA A 267 -1.72 10.38 3.23
C ALA A 267 -0.26 10.31 2.75
N LEU A 268 0.02 9.41 1.80
CA LEU A 268 1.34 9.27 1.18
C LEU A 268 1.68 10.49 0.33
N ASP A 269 0.73 10.98 -0.47
CA ASP A 269 0.91 12.17 -1.29
C ASP A 269 1.22 13.41 -0.44
N LYS A 270 0.46 13.63 0.63
CA LYS A 270 0.69 14.75 1.57
C LYS A 270 2.07 14.69 2.21
N ALA A 271 2.60 13.51 2.47
CA ALA A 271 3.89 13.34 3.14
C ALA A 271 5.09 13.45 2.19
N PHE A 272 4.96 12.95 0.97
CA PHE A 272 6.05 12.88 0.00
C PHE A 272 5.92 13.87 -1.16
N HIS A 273 4.85 14.67 -1.20
CA HIS A 273 4.54 15.63 -2.28
C HIS A 273 4.60 14.98 -3.67
N LEU A 274 4.02 13.76 -3.79
CA LEU A 274 4.11 12.92 -4.98
C LEU A 274 3.53 13.59 -6.22
N GLU A 275 2.35 14.18 -6.10
CA GLU A 275 1.67 14.85 -7.21
C GLU A 275 2.50 16.05 -7.75
N LYS A 276 3.08 16.84 -6.85
CA LYS A 276 3.94 17.98 -7.26
C LYS A 276 5.19 17.51 -8.02
N THR A 277 5.81 16.44 -7.58
CA THR A 277 6.99 15.88 -8.24
C THR A 277 6.65 15.33 -9.62
N ILE A 278 5.46 14.72 -9.77
CA ILE A 278 4.99 14.15 -11.04
C ILE A 278 4.64 15.27 -12.02
N THR A 279 3.93 16.31 -11.55
CA THR A 279 3.57 17.48 -12.39
C THR A 279 4.83 18.17 -12.90
N ALA A 280 5.81 18.45 -12.04
CA ALA A 280 7.07 19.04 -12.44
C ALA A 280 7.80 18.19 -13.51
N ARG A 281 7.86 16.85 -13.32
CA ARG A 281 8.46 15.97 -14.32
C ARG A 281 7.73 16.00 -15.67
N ARG A 282 6.40 16.03 -15.68
CA ARG A 282 5.61 16.13 -16.91
C ARG A 282 5.83 17.44 -17.64
N GLU A 283 5.97 18.54 -16.91
CA GLU A 283 6.29 19.86 -17.47
C GLU A 283 7.68 19.86 -18.11
N ASP A 284 8.69 19.31 -17.43
CA ASP A 284 10.04 19.17 -17.98
C ASP A 284 10.05 18.32 -19.25
N GLU A 285 9.42 17.14 -19.25
CA GLU A 285 9.30 16.27 -20.43
C GLU A 285 8.58 16.97 -21.59
N SER A 286 7.54 17.75 -21.30
CA SER A 286 6.81 18.51 -22.34
C SER A 286 7.66 19.63 -22.94
N ASN A 287 8.45 20.31 -22.13
CA ASN A 287 9.36 21.37 -22.58
C ASN A 287 10.49 20.81 -23.45
N ASP A 288 11.10 19.66 -23.04
CA ASP A 288 12.13 18.96 -23.82
C ASP A 288 11.59 18.53 -25.20
N LEU A 289 10.36 18.04 -25.27
CA LEU A 289 9.71 17.68 -26.54
C LEU A 289 9.45 18.90 -27.43
N MET A 290 9.05 20.04 -26.85
CA MET A 290 8.86 21.29 -27.62
C MET A 290 10.20 21.82 -28.16
N GLU A 291 11.28 21.78 -27.40
CA GLU A 291 12.61 22.16 -27.85
C GLU A 291 13.12 21.27 -29.00
N GLN A 292 12.93 19.94 -28.89
CA GLN A 292 13.31 19.01 -29.94
C GLN A 292 12.54 19.25 -31.26
N HIS A 293 11.24 19.57 -31.18
CA HIS A 293 10.44 19.87 -32.38
C HIS A 293 10.71 21.26 -32.94
N GLY A 294 11.10 22.24 -32.08
CA GLY A 294 11.51 23.58 -32.52
C GLY A 294 12.82 23.60 -33.32
N HIS A 295 13.74 22.66 -33.04
CA HIS A 295 15.01 22.54 -33.76
C HIS A 295 14.91 21.77 -35.09
N THR A 296 13.81 21.07 -35.36
CA THR A 296 13.61 20.29 -36.61
C THR A 296 12.87 21.08 -37.71
N SER A 297 12.49 22.33 -37.46
CA SER A 297 11.72 23.18 -38.38
C SER A 297 12.54 24.26 -39.08
N PHE A 298 13.87 24.06 -39.24
CA PHE A 298 14.72 24.91 -40.10
C PHE A 298 15.39 24.13 -41.22
#